data_7fca2a89e6123716b1c22de3ccf2e837
#
_entry.id   7fca2a89e6123716b1c22de3ccf2e837
#
_cell.length_a   1.000
_cell.length_b   1.000
_cell.length_c   1.000
_cell.angle_alpha   90.00
_cell.angle_beta   90.00
_cell.angle_gamma   90.00
#
_symmetry.space_group_name_H-M   'P 1'
#
loop_
_entity.id
_entity.type
_entity.pdbx_description
1 polymer ?
#
loop_
_entity_poly.entity_id
_entity_poly.type
_entity_poly.pdbx_seq_one_letter_code
_entity_poly.pdbx_strand_id
1 'polypeptide(L)'
;MMTTHEVQTLLTIGENIVIEFKRAGDGPKWDTYESICAFLNRNGGDVLLGVTDDGKVVGLPPKGAGDMVKSIVKVMNDPNLWEPRITLFPEVLTVKGKKVIHIHVPTGPDVYRFKGKCYDRVDDSDIMVRSTSAIAEMFIRKLDIYTEQRVYPYVAKSDLRLDLLPRIR
;
A
#
# COMPACT_ATOMS: atom_id res chain seq x y z
N MET A 1 -12.21 4.14 8.89
CA MET A 1 -11.64 5.43 9.35
C MET A 1 -10.65 5.14 10.46
N MET A 2 -9.39 5.54 10.27
CA MET A 2 -8.32 5.29 11.24
C MET A 2 -8.45 6.18 12.45
N THR A 3 -8.27 5.61 13.65
CA THR A 3 -8.30 6.37 14.91
C THR A 3 -6.94 6.97 15.24
N THR A 4 -6.91 8.00 16.08
CA THR A 4 -5.65 8.61 16.54
C THR A 4 -4.75 7.59 17.28
N HIS A 5 -5.34 6.61 17.95
CA HIS A 5 -4.61 5.55 18.64
C HIS A 5 -3.90 4.61 17.66
N GLU A 6 -4.58 4.21 16.59
CA GLU A 6 -3.98 3.38 15.52
C GLU A 6 -2.83 4.10 14.83
N VAL A 7 -2.99 5.40 14.51
CA VAL A 7 -1.88 6.21 13.99
C VAL A 7 -0.69 6.21 14.95
N GLN A 8 -0.94 6.36 16.26
CA GLN A 8 0.10 6.36 17.26
C GLN A 8 0.87 5.02 17.31
N THR A 9 0.15 3.92 17.10
CA THR A 9 0.75 2.59 16.97
C THR A 9 1.65 2.51 15.75
N LEU A 10 1.20 2.97 14.58
CA LEU A 10 2.03 3.02 13.36
C LEU A 10 3.31 3.85 13.57
N LEU A 11 3.18 5.02 14.21
CA LEU A 11 4.33 5.88 14.51
C LEU A 11 5.35 5.23 15.46
N THR A 12 4.90 4.34 16.34
CA THR A 12 5.77 3.60 17.27
C THR A 12 6.47 2.43 16.58
N ILE A 13 5.79 1.77 15.63
CA ILE A 13 6.35 0.66 14.85
C ILE A 13 7.44 1.17 13.90
N GLY A 14 7.24 2.35 13.29
CA GLY A 14 8.15 2.91 12.29
C GLY A 14 7.93 2.37 10.88
N GLU A 15 8.69 2.90 9.92
CA GLU A 15 8.67 2.44 8.53
C GLU A 15 9.07 0.98 8.40
N ASN A 16 8.39 0.27 7.51
CA ASN A 16 8.64 -1.15 7.24
C ASN A 16 7.91 -1.56 5.94
N ILE A 17 7.80 -2.86 5.68
CA ILE A 17 7.19 -3.41 4.47
C ILE A 17 5.74 -2.97 4.24
N VAL A 18 5.02 -2.51 5.26
CA VAL A 18 3.60 -2.09 5.20
C VAL A 18 3.34 -0.69 5.77
N ILE A 19 4.36 0.04 6.17
CA ILE A 19 4.22 1.41 6.71
C ILE A 19 5.21 2.33 6.01
N GLU A 20 4.73 3.48 5.55
CA GLU A 20 5.53 4.52 4.90
C GLU A 20 5.20 5.90 5.47
N PHE A 21 6.23 6.69 5.77
CA PHE A 21 6.11 8.06 6.23
C PHE A 21 6.65 9.04 5.19
N LYS A 22 5.97 10.15 4.99
CA LYS A 22 6.40 11.22 4.07
C LYS A 22 6.12 12.59 4.68
N ARG A 23 7.09 13.49 4.62
CA ARG A 23 6.93 14.88 5.12
C ARG A 23 5.84 15.65 4.40
N ALA A 24 5.80 15.59 3.08
CA ALA A 24 4.79 16.17 2.19
C ALA A 24 4.46 17.66 2.46
N GLY A 25 5.44 18.48 2.85
CA GLY A 25 5.24 19.92 3.21
C GLY A 25 4.58 20.73 2.09
N ASP A 26 5.08 20.62 0.85
CA ASP A 26 4.57 21.33 -0.34
C ASP A 26 3.67 20.44 -1.20
N GLY A 27 3.29 19.28 -0.71
CA GLY A 27 2.50 18.25 -1.40
C GLY A 27 3.27 16.94 -1.57
N PRO A 28 2.54 15.86 -1.88
CA PRO A 28 3.17 14.56 -2.09
C PRO A 28 4.04 14.61 -3.34
N LYS A 29 5.26 14.14 -3.20
CA LYS A 29 6.20 13.95 -4.31
C LYS A 29 5.87 12.68 -5.08
N TRP A 30 6.53 12.45 -6.22
CA TRP A 30 6.30 11.25 -7.04
C TRP A 30 6.68 9.96 -6.31
N ASP A 31 7.66 9.98 -5.41
CA ASP A 31 8.06 8.85 -4.58
C ASP A 31 6.90 8.34 -3.70
N THR A 32 6.01 9.21 -3.22
CA THR A 32 4.80 8.81 -2.50
C THR A 32 3.91 7.86 -3.34
N TYR A 33 3.79 8.14 -4.63
CA TYR A 33 2.99 7.30 -5.54
C TYR A 33 3.73 6.04 -5.96
N GLU A 34 5.06 6.06 -5.97
CA GLU A 34 5.89 4.88 -6.15
C GLU A 34 5.70 3.90 -4.98
N SER A 35 5.68 4.41 -3.74
CA SER A 35 5.36 3.62 -2.53
C SER A 35 3.94 3.04 -2.59
N ILE A 36 2.94 3.83 -3.00
CA ILE A 36 1.57 3.34 -3.20
C ILE A 36 1.55 2.20 -4.23
N CYS A 37 2.27 2.34 -5.34
CA CYS A 37 2.38 1.29 -6.36
C CYS A 37 3.04 0.02 -5.80
N ALA A 38 4.10 0.16 -5.04
CA ALA A 38 4.80 -0.94 -4.39
C ALA A 38 3.90 -1.67 -3.38
N PHE A 39 3.11 -0.94 -2.58
CA PHE A 39 2.13 -1.52 -1.65
C PHE A 39 1.02 -2.29 -2.37
N LEU A 40 0.42 -1.71 -3.43
CA LEU A 40 -0.56 -2.42 -4.27
C LEU A 40 0.00 -3.74 -4.81
N ASN A 41 1.27 -3.75 -5.16
CA ASN A 41 1.95 -4.90 -5.74
C ASN A 41 2.43 -5.93 -4.71
N ARG A 42 2.54 -5.55 -3.44
CA ARG A 42 3.06 -6.43 -2.37
C ARG A 42 1.97 -6.80 -1.37
N ASN A 43 2.02 -6.28 -0.19
CA ASN A 43 1.18 -6.66 0.95
C ASN A 43 0.11 -5.63 1.29
N GLY A 44 -0.01 -4.55 0.52
CA GLY A 44 -0.72 -3.37 0.94
C GLY A 44 0.06 -2.61 2.02
N GLY A 45 -0.56 -1.60 2.62
CA GLY A 45 0.08 -0.84 3.70
C GLY A 45 -0.59 0.50 3.97
N ASP A 46 0.05 1.28 4.82
CA ASP A 46 -0.44 2.58 5.27
C ASP A 46 0.61 3.66 4.99
N VAL A 47 0.22 4.72 4.29
CA VAL A 47 1.06 5.89 4.02
C VAL A 47 0.61 7.04 4.90
N LEU A 48 1.52 7.63 5.67
CA LEU A 48 1.28 8.81 6.50
C LEU A 48 2.03 10.02 5.94
N LEU A 49 1.28 11.04 5.48
CA LEU A 49 1.85 12.31 5.02
C LEU A 49 1.83 13.34 6.14
N GLY A 50 2.92 14.05 6.32
CA GLY A 50 3.15 14.98 7.44
C GLY A 50 3.94 14.35 8.57
N VAL A 51 4.63 13.25 8.29
CA VAL A 51 5.49 12.53 9.23
C VAL A 51 6.89 12.41 8.61
N THR A 52 7.93 12.46 9.44
CA THR A 52 9.32 12.21 9.04
C THR A 52 9.64 10.74 9.15
N ASP A 53 10.68 10.27 8.47
CA ASP A 53 11.12 8.86 8.45
C ASP A 53 11.42 8.31 9.86
N ASP A 54 11.80 9.18 10.81
CA ASP A 54 11.98 8.85 12.24
C ASP A 54 10.67 8.87 13.05
N GLY A 55 9.50 8.93 12.41
CA GLY A 55 8.19 8.88 13.05
C GLY A 55 7.74 10.17 13.74
N LYS A 56 8.45 11.29 13.53
CA LYS A 56 8.07 12.57 14.12
C LYS A 56 6.98 13.26 13.31
N VAL A 57 5.86 13.57 13.95
CA VAL A 57 4.78 14.31 13.33
C VAL A 57 5.18 15.77 13.12
N VAL A 58 5.44 16.16 11.89
CA VAL A 58 5.72 17.55 11.49
C VAL A 58 4.43 18.25 11.09
N GLY A 59 3.45 17.50 10.60
CA GLY A 59 2.15 17.98 10.15
C GLY A 59 2.20 18.59 8.75
N LEU A 60 1.02 18.88 8.22
CA LEU A 60 0.78 19.57 6.97
C LEU A 60 0.33 21.01 7.23
N PRO A 61 0.51 21.93 6.26
CA PRO A 61 -0.03 23.27 6.38
C PRO A 61 -1.55 23.24 6.66
N PRO A 62 -2.05 23.93 7.69
CA PRO A 62 -3.45 23.80 8.13
C PRO A 62 -4.47 24.11 7.02
N LYS A 63 -4.16 25.07 6.15
CA LYS A 63 -5.02 25.46 5.01
C LYS A 63 -4.82 24.60 3.76
N GLY A 64 -3.78 23.77 3.72
CA GLY A 64 -3.42 22.99 2.54
C GLY A 64 -3.86 21.52 2.58
N ALA A 65 -4.21 20.96 3.73
CA ALA A 65 -4.51 19.53 3.86
C ALA A 65 -5.67 19.08 2.96
N GLY A 66 -6.75 19.86 2.88
CA GLY A 66 -7.89 19.54 2.01
C GLY A 66 -7.56 19.64 0.51
N ASP A 67 -6.78 20.63 0.11
CA ASP A 67 -6.37 20.79 -1.28
C ASP A 67 -5.32 19.73 -1.67
N MET A 68 -4.50 19.32 -0.72
CA MET A 68 -3.57 18.20 -0.89
C MET A 68 -4.33 16.89 -1.13
N VAL A 69 -5.39 16.59 -0.38
CA VAL A 69 -6.27 15.43 -0.62
C VAL A 69 -6.84 15.48 -2.04
N LYS A 70 -7.36 16.64 -2.49
CA LYS A 70 -7.88 16.79 -3.87
C LYS A 70 -6.80 16.51 -4.91
N SER A 71 -5.59 17.01 -4.69
CA SER A 71 -4.44 16.77 -5.59
C SER A 71 -4.07 15.31 -5.63
N ILE A 72 -4.03 14.62 -4.49
CA ILE A 72 -3.76 13.18 -4.40
C ILE A 72 -4.82 12.40 -5.17
N VAL A 73 -6.09 12.66 -4.90
CA VAL A 73 -7.21 12.01 -5.59
C VAL A 73 -7.16 12.24 -7.10
N LYS A 74 -6.80 13.45 -7.54
CA LYS A 74 -6.62 13.76 -8.96
C LYS A 74 -5.53 12.89 -9.60
N VAL A 75 -4.36 12.78 -8.97
CA VAL A 75 -3.26 11.94 -9.46
C VAL A 75 -3.65 10.47 -9.46
N MET A 76 -4.32 9.99 -8.42
CA MET A 76 -4.77 8.59 -8.32
C MET A 76 -5.80 8.22 -9.38
N ASN A 77 -6.63 9.16 -9.81
CA ASN A 77 -7.65 8.92 -10.84
C ASN A 77 -7.17 9.21 -12.27
N ASP A 78 -5.92 9.63 -12.46
CA ASP A 78 -5.39 9.92 -13.79
C ASP A 78 -5.08 8.62 -14.55
N PRO A 79 -5.82 8.30 -15.63
CA PRO A 79 -5.62 7.06 -16.38
C PRO A 79 -4.29 7.00 -17.14
N ASN A 80 -3.58 8.14 -17.29
CA ASN A 80 -2.27 8.17 -17.92
C ASN A 80 -1.14 7.84 -16.94
N LEU A 81 -1.44 7.85 -15.64
CA LEU A 81 -0.46 7.60 -14.59
C LEU A 81 -0.53 6.18 -14.03
N TRP A 82 -1.73 5.57 -14.04
CA TRP A 82 -1.97 4.27 -13.39
C TRP A 82 -2.54 3.22 -14.33
N GLU A 83 -1.97 2.04 -14.26
CA GLU A 83 -2.42 0.84 -14.98
C GLU A 83 -2.28 -0.39 -14.04
N PRO A 84 -3.37 -1.08 -13.72
CA PRO A 84 -4.78 -0.65 -13.86
C PRO A 84 -5.11 0.58 -13.01
N ARG A 85 -6.33 1.13 -13.19
CA ARG A 85 -6.83 2.24 -12.38
C ARG A 85 -6.90 1.87 -10.91
N ILE A 86 -6.64 2.84 -10.05
CA ILE A 86 -6.75 2.68 -8.60
C ILE A 86 -7.82 3.61 -8.03
N THR A 87 -8.42 3.19 -6.93
CA THR A 87 -9.32 4.05 -6.13
C THR A 87 -8.94 3.90 -4.67
N LEU A 88 -8.40 4.98 -4.09
CA LEU A 88 -8.02 5.05 -2.68
C LEU A 88 -8.68 6.27 -2.05
N PHE A 89 -8.85 6.23 -0.73
CA PHE A 89 -9.56 7.26 0.03
C PHE A 89 -8.63 7.89 1.08
N PRO A 90 -7.90 8.98 0.72
CA PRO A 90 -7.07 9.69 1.68
C PRO A 90 -7.93 10.34 2.77
N GLU A 91 -7.54 10.19 4.03
CA GLU A 91 -8.22 10.75 5.20
C GLU A 91 -7.34 11.78 5.88
N VAL A 92 -7.93 12.95 6.26
CA VAL A 92 -7.22 13.95 7.06
C VAL A 92 -7.47 13.66 8.53
N LEU A 93 -6.40 13.42 9.26
CA LEU A 93 -6.42 13.15 10.71
C LEU A 93 -5.74 14.30 11.48
N THR A 94 -6.05 14.40 12.77
CA THR A 94 -5.33 15.30 13.68
C THR A 94 -4.55 14.48 14.68
N VAL A 95 -3.22 14.56 14.63
CA VAL A 95 -2.30 13.85 15.51
C VAL A 95 -1.42 14.85 16.25
N LYS A 96 -1.43 14.81 17.56
CA LYS A 96 -0.69 15.78 18.41
C LYS A 96 -0.92 17.24 18.00
N GLY A 97 -2.18 17.60 17.69
CA GLY A 97 -2.58 18.95 17.27
C GLY A 97 -2.19 19.34 15.83
N LYS A 98 -1.60 18.44 15.05
CA LYS A 98 -1.15 18.69 13.67
C LYS A 98 -1.98 17.86 12.68
N LYS A 99 -2.21 18.42 11.49
CA LYS A 99 -2.89 17.68 10.40
C LYS A 99 -1.91 16.73 9.72
N VAL A 100 -2.34 15.51 9.52
CA VAL A 100 -1.67 14.49 8.71
C VAL A 100 -2.68 13.89 7.74
N ILE A 101 -2.22 13.34 6.61
CA ILE A 101 -3.07 12.56 5.71
C ILE A 101 -2.66 11.11 5.86
N HIS A 102 -3.64 10.25 6.03
CA HIS A 102 -3.51 8.80 6.00
C HIS A 102 -4.09 8.26 4.70
N ILE A 103 -3.37 7.34 4.07
CA ILE A 103 -3.81 6.61 2.88
C ILE A 103 -3.62 5.13 3.14
N HIS A 104 -4.73 4.42 3.33
CA HIS A 104 -4.69 2.97 3.36
C HIS A 104 -4.64 2.42 1.93
N VAL A 105 -3.65 1.60 1.65
CA VAL A 105 -3.43 0.95 0.36
C VAL A 105 -3.66 -0.55 0.52
N PRO A 106 -4.74 -1.11 -0.03
CA PRO A 106 -4.97 -2.56 0.02
C PRO A 106 -3.97 -3.28 -0.90
N THR A 107 -3.78 -4.58 -0.68
CA THR A 107 -3.15 -5.42 -1.69
C THR A 107 -4.02 -5.44 -2.93
N GLY A 108 -3.46 -5.02 -4.06
CA GLY A 108 -4.20 -5.00 -5.32
C GLY A 108 -4.32 -6.39 -5.95
N PRO A 109 -5.37 -6.65 -6.74
CA PRO A 109 -5.60 -7.92 -7.40
C PRO A 109 -4.71 -8.17 -8.62
N ASP A 110 -4.05 -7.15 -9.11
CA ASP A 110 -3.26 -7.18 -10.34
C ASP A 110 -1.84 -6.64 -10.08
N VAL A 111 -1.01 -6.65 -11.12
CA VAL A 111 0.29 -5.97 -11.11
C VAL A 111 0.09 -4.53 -11.58
N TYR A 112 0.27 -3.60 -10.67
CA TYR A 112 0.08 -2.18 -10.89
C TYR A 112 1.35 -1.51 -11.43
N ARG A 113 1.14 -0.53 -12.31
CA ARG A 113 2.19 0.34 -12.84
C ARG A 113 1.86 1.79 -12.53
N PHE A 114 2.87 2.53 -12.13
CA PHE A 114 2.81 3.97 -12.01
C PHE A 114 3.77 4.60 -13.03
N LYS A 115 3.24 5.48 -13.91
CA LYS A 115 4.00 6.04 -15.04
C LYS A 115 4.67 4.96 -15.92
N GLY A 116 3.96 3.85 -16.17
CA GLY A 116 4.44 2.72 -16.95
C GLY A 116 5.50 1.84 -16.25
N LYS A 117 5.84 2.10 -14.99
CA LYS A 117 6.85 1.38 -14.22
C LYS A 117 6.21 0.55 -13.12
N CYS A 118 6.71 -0.68 -12.93
CA CYS A 118 6.35 -1.51 -11.79
C CYS A 118 7.26 -1.21 -10.61
N TYR A 119 6.67 -1.14 -9.41
CA TYR A 119 7.40 -1.03 -8.16
C TYR A 119 7.01 -2.19 -7.25
N ASP A 120 7.97 -2.73 -6.50
CA ASP A 120 7.76 -3.74 -5.47
C ASP A 120 8.38 -3.25 -4.16
N ARG A 121 7.96 -3.81 -3.04
CA ARG A 121 8.43 -3.43 -1.71
C ARG A 121 9.34 -4.51 -1.15
N VAL A 122 10.53 -4.12 -0.72
CA VAL A 122 11.48 -4.98 -0.01
C VAL A 122 11.89 -4.25 1.26
N ASP A 123 11.47 -4.78 2.38
CA ASP A 123 11.61 -4.14 3.69
C ASP A 123 10.94 -2.75 3.70
N ASP A 124 11.67 -1.67 3.91
CA ASP A 124 11.22 -0.28 3.87
C ASP A 124 11.48 0.42 2.51
N SER A 125 11.99 -0.30 1.52
CA SER A 125 12.45 0.29 0.27
C SER A 125 11.56 -0.07 -0.93
N ASP A 126 11.28 0.94 -1.76
CA ASP A 126 10.56 0.77 -3.03
C ASP A 126 11.55 0.49 -4.16
N ILE A 127 11.43 -0.67 -4.78
CA ILE A 127 12.33 -1.12 -5.84
C ILE A 127 11.59 -1.10 -7.19
N MET A 128 12.15 -0.36 -8.16
CA MET A 128 11.65 -0.39 -9.53
C MET A 128 12.00 -1.72 -10.19
N VAL A 129 10.98 -2.50 -10.52
CA VAL A 129 11.13 -3.80 -11.19
C VAL A 129 11.22 -3.61 -12.70
N ARG A 130 12.34 -4.01 -13.30
CA ARG A 130 12.62 -3.81 -14.73
C ARG A 130 12.62 -5.11 -15.54
N SER A 131 13.02 -6.22 -14.93
CA SER A 131 13.14 -7.48 -15.68
C SER A 131 11.76 -8.12 -15.92
N THR A 132 11.56 -8.63 -17.12
CA THR A 132 10.33 -9.33 -17.50
C THR A 132 10.07 -10.55 -16.61
N SER A 133 11.11 -11.28 -16.22
CA SER A 133 10.98 -12.41 -15.30
C SER A 133 10.46 -12.00 -13.92
N ALA A 134 11.02 -10.94 -13.34
CA ALA A 134 10.57 -10.45 -12.03
C ALA A 134 9.12 -9.91 -12.09
N ILE A 135 8.73 -9.26 -13.20
CA ILE A 135 7.33 -8.84 -13.40
C ILE A 135 6.42 -10.07 -13.52
N ALA A 136 6.85 -11.12 -14.23
CA ALA A 136 6.10 -12.39 -14.33
C ALA A 136 5.92 -13.04 -12.95
N GLU A 137 6.95 -13.05 -12.11
CA GLU A 137 6.85 -13.52 -10.72
C GLU A 137 5.84 -12.71 -9.90
N MET A 138 5.75 -11.39 -10.11
CA MET A 138 4.73 -10.56 -9.46
C MET A 138 3.32 -11.00 -9.88
N PHE A 139 3.07 -11.31 -11.16
CA PHE A 139 1.79 -11.85 -11.64
C PHE A 139 1.47 -13.20 -11.00
N ILE A 140 2.44 -14.13 -10.97
CA ILE A 140 2.27 -15.44 -10.34
C ILE A 140 1.90 -15.27 -8.86
N ARG A 141 2.63 -14.44 -8.13
CA ARG A 141 2.35 -14.15 -6.71
C ARG A 141 0.92 -13.61 -6.50
N LYS A 142 0.42 -12.78 -7.41
CA LYS A 142 -0.96 -12.28 -7.36
C LYS A 142 -1.99 -13.39 -7.59
N LEU A 143 -1.73 -14.30 -8.50
CA LEU A 143 -2.59 -15.45 -8.76
C LEU A 143 -2.68 -16.38 -7.53
N ASP A 144 -1.56 -16.63 -6.86
CA ASP A 144 -1.51 -17.50 -5.67
C ASP A 144 -2.33 -16.91 -4.50
N ILE A 145 -2.27 -15.59 -4.27
CA ILE A 145 -3.10 -14.91 -3.27
C ILE A 145 -4.60 -15.13 -3.55
N TYR A 146 -4.99 -15.16 -4.81
CA TYR A 146 -6.39 -15.37 -5.19
C TYR A 146 -6.84 -16.82 -5.10
N THR A 147 -5.97 -17.78 -5.38
CA THR A 147 -6.30 -19.22 -5.29
C THR A 147 -6.56 -19.65 -3.86
N GLU A 148 -5.84 -19.13 -2.89
CA GLU A 148 -6.05 -19.41 -1.46
C GLU A 148 -7.41 -18.88 -0.93
N GLN A 149 -7.95 -17.84 -1.55
CA GLN A 149 -9.26 -17.28 -1.20
C GLN A 149 -10.43 -17.95 -1.95
N ARG A 150 -10.16 -18.84 -2.93
CA ARG A 150 -11.22 -19.55 -3.65
C ARG A 150 -11.81 -20.65 -2.79
N VAL A 151 -13.05 -20.46 -2.36
CA VAL A 151 -13.87 -21.54 -1.85
C VAL A 151 -14.31 -22.41 -3.03
N TYR A 152 -13.88 -23.65 -3.04
CA TYR A 152 -14.31 -24.65 -4.05
C TYR A 152 -15.55 -25.38 -3.50
N PRO A 153 -16.76 -24.98 -3.90
CA PRO A 153 -18.00 -25.51 -3.32
C PRO A 153 -18.23 -27.01 -3.62
N TYR A 154 -17.43 -27.57 -4.54
CA TYR A 154 -17.52 -28.98 -4.93
C TYR A 154 -16.52 -29.88 -4.20
N VAL A 155 -15.62 -29.31 -3.39
CA VAL A 155 -14.60 -30.08 -2.63
C VAL A 155 -15.12 -30.28 -1.22
N ALA A 156 -15.37 -31.52 -0.84
CA ALA A 156 -15.71 -31.90 0.50
C ALA A 156 -14.45 -32.30 1.29
N LYS A 157 -14.55 -32.30 2.63
CA LYS A 157 -13.44 -32.72 3.49
C LYS A 157 -13.00 -34.17 3.22
N SER A 158 -13.91 -35.02 2.73
CA SER A 158 -13.64 -36.39 2.28
C SER A 158 -12.73 -36.48 1.08
N ASP A 159 -12.64 -35.43 0.26
CA ASP A 159 -11.80 -35.42 -0.93
C ASP A 159 -10.34 -35.09 -0.60
N LEU A 160 -10.07 -34.70 0.64
CA LEU A 160 -8.73 -34.40 1.11
C LEU A 160 -8.01 -35.67 1.57
N ARG A 161 -6.80 -35.87 1.07
CA ARG A 161 -5.89 -36.95 1.51
C ARG A 161 -5.28 -36.61 2.86
N LEU A 162 -6.09 -36.66 3.92
CA LEU A 162 -5.69 -36.34 5.31
C LEU A 162 -4.61 -37.29 5.86
N ASP A 163 -4.45 -38.45 5.24
CA ASP A 163 -3.38 -39.41 5.51
C ASP A 163 -1.97 -38.87 5.20
N LEU A 164 -1.87 -37.79 4.40
CA LEU A 164 -0.61 -37.16 4.06
C LEU A 164 -0.17 -36.10 5.10
N LEU A 165 -1.06 -35.60 5.94
CA LEU A 165 -0.75 -34.55 6.94
C LEU A 165 0.38 -34.93 7.91
N PRO A 166 0.51 -36.17 8.41
CA PRO A 166 1.61 -36.57 9.29
C PRO A 166 3.00 -36.54 8.63
N ARG A 167 3.06 -36.46 7.29
CA ARG A 167 4.31 -36.45 6.51
C ARG A 167 4.82 -35.03 6.23
N ILE A 168 4.04 -34.02 6.56
CA ILE A 168 4.43 -32.60 6.43
C ILE A 168 4.97 -32.15 7.79
N ARG A 169 6.28 -32.30 7.99
CA ARG A 169 7.03 -31.75 9.14
C ARG A 169 8.07 -30.77 8.64
#